data_b4978da3a8f7e03418555b8725088b96
#
_entry.id   b4978da3a8f7e03418555b8725088b96
#
_cell.length_a   1.000
_cell.length_b   1.000
_cell.length_c   1.000
_cell.angle_alpha   90.00
_cell.angle_beta   90.00
_cell.angle_gamma   90.00
#
_symmetry.space_group_name_H-M   'P 1'
#
loop_
_entity.id
_entity.type
_entity.pdbx_description
1 polymer ?
#
loop_
_entity_poly.entity_id
_entity_poly.type
_entity_poly.pdbx_seq_one_letter_code
_entity_poly.pdbx_strand_id
1 'polypeptide(L)'
;MSHDDLLQRISINPGICFGKPCIRGHRIWVSLVLDFLASGSSIEDILEDYPQLEREDVLACIAYGADMARERYVEIPLQKAS
;
A
#
# COMPACT_ATOMS: atom_id res chain seq x y z
N MET A 1 7.74 8.38 -12.04
CA MET A 1 6.47 8.82 -11.44
C MET A 1 6.74 9.39 -10.07
N SER A 2 6.24 10.57 -9.77
CA SER A 2 6.50 11.22 -8.50
C SER A 2 5.68 10.58 -7.37
N HIS A 3 6.06 10.88 -6.13
CA HIS A 3 5.33 10.41 -4.95
C HIS A 3 3.86 10.85 -4.99
N ASP A 4 3.61 12.12 -5.35
CA ASP A 4 2.24 12.62 -5.44
C ASP A 4 1.44 11.94 -6.54
N ASP A 5 2.08 11.65 -7.67
CA ASP A 5 1.44 10.92 -8.78
C ASP A 5 1.03 9.52 -8.33
N LEU A 6 1.89 8.85 -7.56
CA LEU A 6 1.57 7.53 -7.04
C LEU A 6 0.38 7.58 -6.10
N LEU A 7 0.34 8.57 -5.20
CA LEU A 7 -0.74 8.68 -4.22
C LEU A 7 -2.10 8.92 -4.87
N GLN A 8 -2.14 9.48 -6.08
CA GLN A 8 -3.40 9.66 -6.80
C GLN A 8 -4.04 8.34 -7.21
N ARG A 9 -3.29 7.24 -7.18
CA ARG A 9 -3.83 5.90 -7.44
C ARG A 9 -4.55 5.30 -6.24
N ILE A 10 -4.50 5.97 -5.10
CA ILE A 10 -5.16 5.51 -3.87
C ILE A 10 -6.41 6.34 -3.65
N SER A 11 -7.49 5.70 -3.26
CA SER A 11 -8.73 6.39 -2.90
C SER A 11 -9.15 6.00 -1.49
N ILE A 12 -9.76 6.95 -0.80
CA ILE A 12 -10.38 6.73 0.50
C ILE A 12 -11.79 7.27 0.36
N ASN A 13 -12.75 6.35 0.24
CA ASN A 13 -14.15 6.72 0.04
C ASN A 13 -15.00 5.94 1.02
N PRO A 14 -15.81 6.62 1.87
CA PRO A 14 -16.65 5.93 2.85
C PRO A 14 -17.60 4.90 2.22
N GLY A 15 -17.97 5.08 0.97
CA GLY A 15 -18.84 4.14 0.25
C GLY A 15 -18.12 2.97 -0.41
N ILE A 16 -16.81 2.94 -0.35
CA ILE A 16 -16.01 1.89 -0.99
C ILE A 16 -15.03 1.33 0.02
N CYS A 17 -14.93 0.00 0.10
CA CYS A 17 -14.00 -0.69 1.00
C CYS A 17 -14.16 -0.24 2.46
N PHE A 18 -15.38 0.09 2.86
CA PHE A 18 -15.70 0.54 4.23
C PHE A 18 -14.89 1.77 4.67
N GLY A 19 -14.55 2.65 3.73
CA GLY A 19 -13.75 3.84 4.03
C GLY A 19 -12.28 3.58 4.22
N LYS A 20 -11.81 2.36 3.99
CA LYS A 20 -10.39 2.05 4.08
C LYS A 20 -9.69 2.41 2.77
N PRO A 21 -8.40 2.75 2.83
CA PRO A 21 -7.65 3.04 1.60
C PRO A 21 -7.66 1.83 0.66
N CYS A 22 -7.95 2.09 -0.60
CA CYS A 22 -7.90 1.06 -1.62
C CYS A 22 -7.36 1.64 -2.92
N ILE A 23 -7.00 0.75 -3.85
CA ILE A 23 -6.51 1.16 -5.15
C ILE A 23 -7.69 1.73 -5.94
N ARG A 24 -7.52 2.95 -6.46
CA ARG A 24 -8.56 3.67 -7.18
C ARG A 24 -9.06 2.85 -8.38
N GLY A 25 -10.37 2.75 -8.49
CA GLY A 25 -10.98 1.97 -9.56
C GLY A 25 -11.08 0.47 -9.27
N HIS A 26 -10.51 0.02 -8.17
CA HIS A 26 -10.53 -1.37 -7.74
C HIS A 26 -10.96 -1.44 -6.28
N ARG A 27 -11.48 -2.58 -5.86
CA ARG A 27 -11.84 -2.79 -4.44
C ARG A 27 -10.78 -3.63 -3.75
N ILE A 28 -9.53 -3.28 -4.01
CA ILE A 28 -8.38 -3.96 -3.47
C ILE A 28 -7.76 -3.05 -2.41
N TRP A 29 -7.73 -3.51 -1.18
CA TRP A 29 -7.24 -2.73 -0.05
C TRP A 29 -5.72 -2.55 -0.14
N VAL A 30 -5.26 -1.35 0.19
CA VAL A 30 -3.83 -1.07 0.30
C VAL A 30 -3.19 -2.03 1.32
N SER A 31 -3.85 -2.26 2.46
CA SER A 31 -3.32 -3.15 3.48
C SER A 31 -3.13 -4.57 2.97
N LEU A 32 -4.01 -5.06 2.10
CA LEU A 32 -3.87 -6.40 1.52
C LEU A 32 -2.60 -6.50 0.68
N VAL A 33 -2.35 -5.51 -0.15
CA VAL A 33 -1.15 -5.47 -0.99
C VAL A 33 0.11 -5.42 -0.12
N LEU A 34 0.09 -4.58 0.91
CA LEU A 34 1.23 -4.46 1.81
C LEU A 34 1.47 -5.77 2.58
N ASP A 35 0.41 -6.46 2.97
CA ASP A 35 0.53 -7.76 3.65
C ASP A 35 1.15 -8.82 2.75
N PHE A 36 0.81 -8.83 1.47
CA PHE A 36 1.47 -9.75 0.51
C PHE A 36 2.96 -9.46 0.44
N LEU A 37 3.34 -8.20 0.32
CA LEU A 37 4.76 -7.83 0.29
C LEU A 37 5.46 -8.21 1.58
N ALA A 38 4.81 -7.99 2.71
CA ALA A 38 5.36 -8.31 4.02
C ALA A 38 5.57 -9.82 4.20
N SER A 39 4.76 -10.64 3.55
CA SER A 39 4.91 -12.10 3.62
C SER A 39 5.87 -12.66 2.58
N GLY A 40 6.54 -11.79 1.81
CA GLY A 40 7.58 -12.20 0.88
C GLY A 40 7.16 -12.29 -0.58
N SER A 41 5.91 -11.95 -0.91
CA SER A 41 5.49 -11.91 -2.31
C SER A 41 6.21 -10.80 -3.04
N SER A 42 6.60 -11.06 -4.28
CA SER A 42 7.15 -10.02 -5.14
C SER A 42 6.03 -9.21 -5.79
N ILE A 43 6.39 -8.06 -6.37
CA ILE A 43 5.42 -7.28 -7.15
C ILE A 43 4.89 -8.13 -8.30
N GLU A 44 5.76 -8.89 -8.95
CA GLU A 44 5.37 -9.76 -10.05
C GLU A 44 4.36 -10.80 -9.62
N ASP A 45 4.52 -11.39 -8.43
CA ASP A 45 3.55 -12.34 -7.87
C ASP A 45 2.18 -11.69 -7.69
N ILE A 46 2.16 -10.47 -7.17
CA ILE A 46 0.90 -9.74 -6.96
C ILE A 46 0.22 -9.45 -8.29
N LEU A 47 0.98 -9.03 -9.30
CA LEU A 47 0.42 -8.74 -10.61
C LEU A 47 -0.07 -9.98 -11.32
N GLU A 48 0.51 -11.13 -11.03
CA GLU A 48 0.04 -12.41 -11.57
C GLU A 48 -1.31 -12.78 -10.98
N ASP A 49 -1.49 -12.57 -9.67
CA ASP A 49 -2.76 -12.86 -8.99
C ASP A 49 -3.83 -11.81 -9.28
N TYR A 50 -3.42 -10.56 -9.52
CA TYR A 50 -4.32 -9.43 -9.80
C TYR A 50 -3.92 -8.77 -11.11
N PRO A 51 -4.20 -9.42 -12.25
CA PRO A 51 -3.73 -8.91 -13.56
C PRO A 51 -4.34 -7.58 -13.96
N GLN A 52 -5.41 -7.14 -13.29
CA GLN A 52 -6.00 -5.83 -13.53
C GLN A 52 -5.16 -4.69 -12.95
N LEU A 53 -4.21 -5.00 -12.07
CA LEU A 53 -3.34 -3.99 -11.47
C LEU A 53 -2.11 -3.74 -12.33
N GLU A 54 -1.58 -2.53 -12.22
CA GLU A 54 -0.31 -2.15 -12.81
C GLU A 54 0.76 -2.12 -11.72
N ARG A 55 2.02 -2.18 -12.12
CA ARG A 55 3.14 -2.09 -11.19
C ARG A 55 3.05 -0.82 -10.34
N GLU A 56 2.65 0.30 -10.94
CA GLU A 56 2.52 1.58 -10.25
C GLU A 56 1.45 1.54 -9.16
N ASP A 57 0.44 0.69 -9.30
CA ASP A 57 -0.56 0.50 -8.25
C ASP A 57 0.06 -0.08 -6.98
N VAL A 58 0.97 -1.05 -7.14
CA VAL A 58 1.68 -1.63 -6.01
C VAL A 58 2.63 -0.62 -5.40
N LEU A 59 3.35 0.14 -6.23
CA LEU A 59 4.24 1.20 -5.75
C LEU A 59 3.44 2.28 -5.00
N ALA A 60 2.22 2.56 -5.45
CA ALA A 60 1.34 3.51 -4.76
C ALA A 60 0.97 3.03 -3.36
N CYS A 61 0.72 1.74 -3.20
CA CYS A 61 0.45 1.17 -1.88
C CYS A 61 1.65 1.33 -0.95
N ILE A 62 2.85 1.11 -1.47
CA ILE A 62 4.08 1.28 -0.69
C ILE A 62 4.26 2.75 -0.29
N ALA A 63 4.03 3.67 -1.22
CA ALA A 63 4.13 5.10 -0.94
C ALA A 63 3.13 5.54 0.13
N TYR A 64 1.89 5.03 0.04
CA TYR A 64 0.87 5.31 1.04
C TYR A 64 1.29 4.78 2.42
N GLY A 65 1.78 3.55 2.48
CA GLY A 65 2.26 2.97 3.74
C GLY A 65 3.40 3.76 4.35
N ALA A 66 4.31 4.25 3.52
CA ALA A 66 5.42 5.09 3.99
C ALA A 66 4.92 6.40 4.58
N ASP A 67 3.90 7.02 3.96
CA ASP A 67 3.31 8.25 4.50
C ASP A 67 2.64 8.00 5.85
N MET A 68 1.91 6.91 5.96
CA MET A 68 1.26 6.56 7.22
C MET A 68 2.28 6.30 8.32
N ALA A 69 3.39 5.67 8.00
CA ALA A 69 4.45 5.42 8.95
C ALA A 69 5.10 6.72 9.44
N ARG A 70 5.20 7.72 8.57
CA ARG A 70 5.76 9.02 8.95
C ARG A 70 4.80 9.84 9.82
N GLU A 71 3.50 9.69 9.62
CA GLU A 71 2.49 10.45 10.35
C GLU A 71 2.21 9.87 11.73
N ARG A 72 2.50 8.59 11.93
CA ARG A 72 2.25 7.93 13.19
C ARG A 72 3.54 7.79 13.98
N TYR A 73 3.54 8.38 15.16
CA TYR A 73 4.65 8.20 16.09
C TYR A 73 4.31 7.07 17.05
N VAL A 74 5.10 6.01 16.98
CA VAL A 74 5.01 4.90 17.92
C VAL A 74 6.38 4.73 18.54
N GLU A 75 6.44 4.87 19.86
CA GLU A 75 7.69 4.69 20.57
C GLU A 75 8.03 3.20 20.62
N ILE A 76 9.13 2.85 19.99
CA ILE A 76 9.65 1.50 20.01
C ILE A 76 10.90 1.52 20.87
N PRO A 77 11.00 0.66 21.89
CA PRO A 77 12.21 0.60 22.69
C PRO A 77 13.43 0.38 21.80
N LEU A 78 14.49 1.13 22.07
CA LEU A 78 15.73 0.99 21.33
C LEU A 78 16.29 -0.41 21.58
N GLN A 79 16.45 -1.17 20.50
CA GLN A 79 17.04 -2.51 20.58
C GLN A 79 18.52 -2.40 20.22
N LYS A 80 19.32 -3.18 20.91
CA LYS A 80 20.72 -3.28 20.55
C LYS A 80 20.81 -3.95 19.18
N ALA A 81 21.62 -3.38 18.32
CA ALA A 81 21.93 -4.00 17.04
C ALA A 81 22.55 -5.37 17.29
N SER A 82 22.00 -6.36 16.68
CA SER A 82 22.52 -7.72 16.78
C SER A 82 23.23 -8.09 15.50
#